data_b4101809acb074312dafa9d2e777d969
#
_entry.id   b4101809acb074312dafa9d2e777d969
#
_cell.length_a   1.000
_cell.length_b   1.000
_cell.length_c   1.000
_cell.angle_alpha   90.00
_cell.angle_beta   90.00
_cell.angle_gamma   90.00
#
_symmetry.space_group_name_H-M   'P 1'
#
loop_
_entity.id
_entity.type
_entity.pdbx_description
1 polymer ?
#
loop_
_entity_poly.entity_id
_entity_poly.type
_entity_poly.pdbx_seq_one_letter_code
_entity_poly.pdbx_strand_id
1 'polypeptide(L)'
;MSFDVKKHLIKVQGGKEYLPVAARLVWFRQEHPDWAIETRPVAIDVDKGYAVFEAAVYNAEGKLMAKGTKMETSCGFGDYIEKAETGAIGRALAVCGFGTQFAPELEEGERIVDSPLPVGEPVYPNEVFGNKSGATGIQYECTDCGKELTKGQHDYSIRAYGTAYCPSCQRLRVKK
;
A
#
# COMPACT_ATOMS: atom_id res chain seq x y z
N MET A 1 -0.17 -7.71 -34.10
CA MET A 1 -0.60 -6.32 -33.80
C MET A 1 0.27 -5.86 -32.62
N SER A 2 0.88 -4.67 -32.73
CA SER A 2 1.66 -4.12 -31.61
C SER A 2 0.73 -3.65 -30.50
N PHE A 3 1.17 -3.79 -29.24
CA PHE A 3 0.42 -3.31 -28.07
C PHE A 3 0.36 -1.77 -28.09
N ASP A 4 -0.84 -1.21 -27.99
CA ASP A 4 -1.05 0.23 -27.96
C ASP A 4 -1.14 0.71 -26.50
N VAL A 5 -0.01 1.13 -25.93
CA VAL A 5 0.10 1.61 -24.55
C VAL A 5 -0.91 2.71 -24.24
N LYS A 6 -1.12 3.67 -25.15
CA LYS A 6 -1.98 4.84 -24.92
C LYS A 6 -3.44 4.48 -24.61
N LYS A 7 -3.92 3.36 -25.18
CA LYS A 7 -5.29 2.89 -24.93
C LYS A 7 -5.51 2.31 -23.55
N HIS A 8 -4.42 1.99 -22.84
CA HIS A 8 -4.48 1.35 -21.53
C HIS A 8 -4.03 2.26 -20.38
N LEU A 9 -3.61 3.50 -20.69
CA LEU A 9 -3.25 4.47 -19.67
C LEU A 9 -4.48 4.95 -18.91
N ILE A 10 -4.35 5.01 -17.60
CA ILE A 10 -5.32 5.61 -16.70
C ILE A 10 -4.70 6.83 -16.00
N LYS A 11 -5.52 7.83 -15.68
CA LYS A 11 -5.07 8.97 -14.86
C LYS A 11 -5.20 8.62 -13.39
N VAL A 12 -4.12 8.82 -12.67
CA VAL A 12 -4.07 8.66 -11.20
C VAL A 12 -4.02 10.03 -10.51
N GLN A 13 -4.06 10.03 -9.19
CA GLN A 13 -3.99 11.25 -8.38
C GLN A 13 -2.75 12.08 -8.77
N GLY A 14 -2.92 13.40 -8.86
CA GLY A 14 -1.86 14.31 -9.36
C GLY A 14 -1.82 14.45 -10.88
N GLY A 15 -2.73 13.81 -11.62
CA GLY A 15 -2.82 13.91 -13.09
C GLY A 15 -1.77 13.10 -13.85
N LYS A 16 -0.97 12.29 -13.16
CA LYS A 16 0.02 11.40 -13.77
C LYS A 16 -0.66 10.27 -14.54
N GLU A 17 -0.03 9.82 -15.61
CA GLU A 17 -0.47 8.66 -16.39
C GLU A 17 0.14 7.38 -15.79
N TYR A 18 -0.69 6.37 -15.64
CA TYR A 18 -0.31 5.08 -15.10
C TYR A 18 -0.73 3.94 -16.04
N LEU A 19 0.18 3.00 -16.29
CA LEU A 19 -0.11 1.76 -17.01
C LEU A 19 -0.35 0.63 -16.02
N PRO A 20 -1.60 0.14 -15.85
CA PRO A 20 -1.93 -0.93 -14.90
C PRO A 20 -1.10 -2.19 -15.14
N VAL A 21 -0.81 -2.94 -14.05
CA VAL A 21 -0.03 -4.19 -14.12
C VAL A 21 -0.68 -5.19 -15.07
N ALA A 22 -2.01 -5.28 -15.09
CA ALA A 22 -2.74 -6.14 -16.02
C ALA A 22 -2.45 -5.80 -17.49
N ALA A 23 -2.36 -4.52 -17.85
CA ALA A 23 -2.03 -4.08 -19.20
C ALA A 23 -0.56 -4.40 -19.53
N ARG A 24 0.37 -4.24 -18.58
CA ARG A 24 1.79 -4.63 -18.75
C ARG A 24 1.92 -6.13 -18.98
N LEU A 25 1.13 -6.95 -18.28
CA LEU A 25 1.10 -8.40 -18.45
C LEU A 25 0.62 -8.79 -19.84
N VAL A 26 -0.45 -8.15 -20.36
CA VAL A 26 -0.92 -8.38 -21.73
C VAL A 26 0.17 -8.03 -22.74
N TRP A 27 0.79 -6.86 -22.60
CA TRP A 27 1.89 -6.43 -23.46
C TRP A 27 3.07 -7.41 -23.40
N PHE A 28 3.51 -7.77 -22.21
CA PHE A 28 4.57 -8.74 -21.97
C PHE A 28 4.29 -10.09 -22.68
N ARG A 29 3.07 -10.63 -22.52
CA ARG A 29 2.69 -11.91 -23.15
C ARG A 29 2.56 -11.85 -24.67
N GLN A 30 2.29 -10.67 -25.23
CA GLN A 30 2.28 -10.48 -26.68
C GLN A 30 3.70 -10.48 -27.27
N GLU A 31 4.66 -9.86 -26.58
CA GLU A 31 6.04 -9.76 -27.06
C GLU A 31 6.89 -10.99 -26.70
N HIS A 32 6.63 -11.59 -25.54
CA HIS A 32 7.38 -12.72 -25.00
C HIS A 32 6.45 -13.82 -24.49
N PRO A 33 5.79 -14.56 -25.38
CA PRO A 33 4.85 -15.61 -25.01
C PRO A 33 5.52 -16.81 -24.29
N ASP A 34 6.79 -17.01 -24.51
CA ASP A 34 7.63 -18.07 -24.01
C ASP A 34 8.47 -17.72 -22.77
N TRP A 35 8.41 -16.46 -22.34
CA TRP A 35 9.08 -16.03 -21.10
C TRP A 35 8.24 -16.39 -19.87
N ALA A 36 8.91 -16.63 -18.73
CA ALA A 36 8.28 -16.95 -17.48
C ALA A 36 8.30 -15.79 -16.49
N ILE A 37 7.23 -15.68 -15.68
CA ILE A 37 7.19 -14.86 -14.48
C ILE A 37 6.94 -15.80 -13.32
N GLU A 38 7.81 -15.74 -12.32
CA GLU A 38 7.67 -16.47 -11.05
C GLU A 38 7.47 -15.46 -9.92
N THR A 39 6.56 -15.77 -9.00
CA THR A 39 6.38 -15.04 -7.76
C THR A 39 6.69 -15.95 -6.59
N ARG A 40 7.25 -15.37 -5.53
CA ARG A 40 7.45 -16.08 -4.26
C ARG A 40 7.25 -15.15 -3.08
N PRO A 41 6.62 -15.62 -2.00
CA PRO A 41 6.62 -14.88 -0.76
C PRO A 41 8.05 -14.86 -0.18
N VAL A 42 8.50 -13.68 0.19
CA VAL A 42 9.75 -13.48 0.94
C VAL A 42 9.45 -13.53 2.43
N ALA A 43 8.35 -12.90 2.85
CA ALA A 43 7.83 -12.95 4.19
C ALA A 43 6.32 -12.69 4.19
N ILE A 44 5.58 -13.45 4.99
CA ILE A 44 4.17 -13.19 5.30
C ILE A 44 4.01 -13.36 6.82
N ASP A 45 3.49 -12.33 7.47
CA ASP A 45 3.15 -12.36 8.88
C ASP A 45 1.73 -11.82 9.04
N VAL A 46 0.78 -12.74 9.18
CA VAL A 46 -0.64 -12.40 9.25
C VAL A 46 -0.97 -11.71 10.58
N ASP A 47 -0.29 -12.08 11.67
CA ASP A 47 -0.51 -11.49 12.99
C ASP A 47 -0.05 -10.03 13.03
N LYS A 48 1.08 -9.73 12.38
CA LYS A 48 1.58 -8.35 12.22
C LYS A 48 0.98 -7.62 11.02
N GLY A 49 0.26 -8.34 10.16
CA GLY A 49 -0.45 -7.78 9.02
C GLY A 49 0.47 -7.24 7.93
N TYR A 50 1.52 -7.95 7.54
CA TYR A 50 2.34 -7.57 6.38
C TYR A 50 2.68 -8.76 5.49
N ALA A 51 2.91 -8.46 4.22
CA ALA A 51 3.40 -9.41 3.23
C ALA A 51 4.48 -8.78 2.35
N VAL A 52 5.50 -9.56 2.03
CA VAL A 52 6.58 -9.19 1.10
C VAL A 52 6.67 -10.26 0.03
N PHE A 53 6.55 -9.85 -1.23
CA PHE A 53 6.72 -10.73 -2.39
C PHE A 53 7.88 -10.28 -3.26
N GLU A 54 8.51 -11.26 -3.89
CA GLU A 54 9.45 -11.08 -4.99
C GLU A 54 8.84 -11.69 -6.27
N ALA A 55 8.94 -10.97 -7.37
CA ALA A 55 8.68 -11.47 -8.71
C ALA A 55 9.98 -11.50 -9.50
N ALA A 56 10.19 -12.53 -10.30
CA ALA A 56 11.33 -12.72 -11.19
C ALA A 56 10.82 -13.01 -12.61
N VAL A 57 11.46 -12.38 -13.58
CA VAL A 57 11.19 -12.58 -15.02
C VAL A 57 12.36 -13.31 -15.64
N TYR A 58 12.05 -14.39 -16.37
CA TYR A 58 13.03 -15.23 -17.06
C TYR A 58 12.72 -15.25 -18.56
N ASN A 59 13.76 -15.24 -19.39
CA ASN A 59 13.62 -15.45 -20.81
C ASN A 59 13.39 -16.92 -21.17
N ALA A 60 13.21 -17.24 -22.46
CA ALA A 60 12.97 -18.60 -22.95
C ALA A 60 14.10 -19.58 -22.60
N GLU A 61 15.33 -19.08 -22.45
CA GLU A 61 16.49 -19.91 -22.06
C GLU A 61 16.63 -20.05 -20.54
N GLY A 62 15.68 -19.55 -19.74
CA GLY A 62 15.72 -19.60 -18.28
C GLY A 62 16.68 -18.59 -17.64
N LYS A 63 17.20 -17.61 -18.41
CA LYS A 63 18.03 -16.54 -17.87
C LYS A 63 17.18 -15.50 -17.15
N LEU A 64 17.57 -15.14 -15.94
CA LEU A 64 16.94 -14.07 -15.19
C LEU A 64 17.13 -12.72 -15.90
N MET A 65 16.04 -12.02 -16.20
CA MET A 65 15.99 -10.73 -16.87
C MET A 65 15.74 -9.58 -15.92
N ALA A 66 14.84 -9.75 -14.94
CA ALA A 66 14.50 -8.73 -13.95
C ALA A 66 13.95 -9.32 -12.67
N LYS A 67 14.02 -8.54 -11.59
CA LYS A 67 13.33 -8.80 -10.32
C LYS A 67 12.63 -7.56 -9.83
N GLY A 68 11.53 -7.76 -9.11
CA GLY A 68 10.82 -6.74 -8.38
C GLY A 68 10.39 -7.25 -7.01
N THR A 69 10.50 -6.43 -5.99
CA THR A 69 10.05 -6.75 -4.63
C THR A 69 9.06 -5.71 -4.16
N LYS A 70 8.00 -6.16 -3.52
CA LYS A 70 6.97 -5.30 -2.97
C LYS A 70 6.55 -5.77 -1.58
N MET A 71 6.37 -4.82 -0.68
CA MET A 71 5.76 -5.02 0.63
C MET A 71 4.43 -4.26 0.70
N GLU A 72 3.43 -4.90 1.28
CA GLU A 72 2.16 -4.28 1.63
C GLU A 72 1.76 -4.65 3.06
N THR A 73 0.86 -3.85 3.64
CA THR A 73 0.38 -4.04 5.01
C THR A 73 -1.14 -4.02 5.07
N SER A 74 -1.71 -4.75 6.03
CA SER A 74 -3.15 -4.80 6.28
C SER A 74 -3.74 -3.44 6.69
N CYS A 75 -2.92 -2.52 7.20
CA CYS A 75 -3.34 -1.14 7.49
C CYS A 75 -3.60 -0.34 6.21
N GLY A 76 -2.93 -0.69 5.10
CA GLY A 76 -3.15 -0.07 3.80
C GLY A 76 -4.31 -0.70 3.03
N PHE A 77 -4.41 -2.04 3.09
CA PHE A 77 -5.34 -2.82 2.28
C PHE A 77 -5.75 -4.11 2.96
N GLY A 78 -7.04 -4.46 2.90
CA GLY A 78 -7.52 -5.77 3.37
C GLY A 78 -6.97 -6.95 2.56
N ASP A 79 -6.66 -6.71 1.28
CA ASP A 79 -6.10 -7.65 0.30
C ASP A 79 -4.58 -7.45 0.11
N TYR A 80 -3.86 -7.12 1.20
CA TYR A 80 -2.45 -6.75 1.18
C TYR A 80 -1.51 -7.85 0.65
N ILE A 81 -1.88 -9.13 0.80
CA ILE A 81 -1.09 -10.26 0.31
C ILE A 81 -1.09 -10.26 -1.22
N GLU A 82 -2.26 -10.22 -1.84
CA GLU A 82 -2.45 -10.21 -3.28
C GLU A 82 -1.86 -8.94 -3.92
N LYS A 83 -1.97 -7.82 -3.20
CA LYS A 83 -1.38 -6.55 -3.65
C LYS A 83 0.14 -6.55 -3.59
N ALA A 84 0.74 -7.16 -2.59
CA ALA A 84 2.19 -7.32 -2.52
C ALA A 84 2.70 -8.15 -3.70
N GLU A 85 2.02 -9.25 -4.04
CA GLU A 85 2.36 -10.10 -5.17
C GLU A 85 2.20 -9.36 -6.51
N THR A 86 1.02 -8.76 -6.74
CA THR A 86 0.74 -8.00 -7.98
C THR A 86 1.72 -6.83 -8.15
N GLY A 87 2.01 -6.12 -7.07
CA GLY A 87 2.98 -5.02 -7.10
C GLY A 87 4.41 -5.48 -7.38
N ALA A 88 4.82 -6.66 -6.89
CA ALA A 88 6.12 -7.25 -7.22
C ALA A 88 6.23 -7.55 -8.72
N ILE A 89 5.16 -8.12 -9.33
CA ILE A 89 5.08 -8.36 -10.78
C ILE A 89 5.20 -7.04 -11.54
N GLY A 90 4.44 -6.02 -11.15
CA GLY A 90 4.46 -4.70 -11.80
C GLY A 90 5.85 -4.08 -11.81
N ARG A 91 6.58 -4.16 -10.69
CA ARG A 91 7.97 -3.67 -10.58
C ARG A 91 8.93 -4.47 -11.45
N ALA A 92 8.83 -5.80 -11.46
CA ALA A 92 9.67 -6.65 -12.31
C ALA A 92 9.46 -6.35 -13.81
N LEU A 93 8.19 -6.21 -14.24
CA LEU A 93 7.85 -5.84 -15.61
C LEU A 93 8.36 -4.44 -15.99
N ALA A 94 8.25 -3.46 -15.08
CA ALA A 94 8.78 -2.13 -15.32
C ALA A 94 10.32 -2.12 -15.48
N VAL A 95 11.05 -2.95 -14.71
CA VAL A 95 12.49 -3.14 -14.87
C VAL A 95 12.82 -3.81 -16.21
N CYS A 96 11.94 -4.69 -16.72
CA CYS A 96 12.06 -5.26 -18.08
C CYS A 96 11.72 -4.28 -19.21
N GLY A 97 11.26 -3.06 -18.91
CA GLY A 97 10.92 -2.07 -19.93
C GLY A 97 9.42 -1.97 -20.24
N PHE A 98 8.57 -2.81 -19.65
CA PHE A 98 7.13 -2.79 -19.88
C PHE A 98 6.45 -1.68 -19.09
N GLY A 99 6.35 -0.49 -19.72
CA GLY A 99 5.71 0.69 -19.17
C GLY A 99 6.52 1.41 -18.09
N THR A 100 7.84 1.36 -18.15
CA THR A 100 8.74 1.99 -17.17
C THR A 100 8.44 3.46 -16.97
N GLN A 101 8.20 4.22 -18.03
CA GLN A 101 7.86 5.64 -17.96
C GLN A 101 6.46 5.94 -17.39
N PHE A 102 5.64 4.91 -17.22
CA PHE A 102 4.30 4.97 -16.63
C PHE A 102 4.21 4.08 -15.38
N ALA A 103 5.34 3.87 -14.70
CA ALA A 103 5.50 3.05 -13.52
C ALA A 103 5.91 3.91 -12.33
N PRO A 104 4.98 4.71 -11.79
CA PRO A 104 5.28 5.63 -10.69
C PRO A 104 5.75 4.92 -9.42
N GLU A 105 5.48 3.64 -9.29
CA GLU A 105 6.01 2.79 -8.22
C GLU A 105 7.55 2.67 -8.21
N LEU A 106 8.22 3.12 -9.28
CA LEU A 106 9.69 3.22 -9.35
C LEU A 106 10.20 4.62 -8.99
N GLU A 107 9.32 5.63 -8.89
CA GLU A 107 9.71 6.97 -8.49
C GLU A 107 9.97 7.02 -6.98
N GLU A 108 11.06 7.70 -6.58
CA GLU A 108 11.36 7.93 -5.17
C GLU A 108 10.38 8.96 -4.58
N GLY A 109 9.80 8.66 -3.42
CA GLY A 109 9.07 9.62 -2.58
C GLY A 109 7.57 9.72 -2.80
N GLU A 110 6.97 9.09 -3.80
CA GLU A 110 5.52 9.07 -3.95
C GLU A 110 4.94 7.66 -3.86
N ARG A 111 4.04 7.46 -2.89
CA ARG A 111 3.22 6.25 -2.82
C ARG A 111 2.15 6.32 -3.89
N ILE A 112 2.45 5.86 -5.08
CA ILE A 112 1.43 5.56 -6.06
C ILE A 112 1.13 4.08 -5.97
N VAL A 113 -0.09 3.80 -5.60
CA VAL A 113 -0.60 2.47 -5.35
C VAL A 113 -1.45 2.06 -6.53
N ASP A 114 -1.39 0.80 -6.91
CA ASP A 114 -2.34 0.15 -7.81
C ASP A 114 -3.78 0.13 -7.25
N SER A 115 -4.07 1.01 -6.31
CA SER A 115 -5.39 1.13 -5.70
C SER A 115 -5.72 2.58 -5.39
N PRO A 116 -6.94 3.03 -5.70
CA PRO A 116 -7.43 4.35 -5.35
C PRO A 116 -7.76 4.39 -3.85
N LEU A 117 -6.78 4.57 -2.99
CA LEU A 117 -7.04 4.93 -1.62
C LEU A 117 -6.77 6.42 -1.38
N PRO A 118 -7.58 7.08 -0.54
CA PRO A 118 -7.29 8.44 -0.10
C PRO A 118 -5.93 8.49 0.59
N VAL A 119 -5.15 9.53 0.29
CA VAL A 119 -3.86 9.77 0.93
C VAL A 119 -4.08 10.04 2.41
N GLY A 120 -3.90 9.00 3.25
CA GLY A 120 -3.65 9.13 4.68
C GLY A 120 -2.15 9.00 4.91
N GLU A 121 -1.63 9.67 5.94
CA GLU A 121 -0.23 9.50 6.32
C GLU A 121 0.11 8.00 6.50
N PRO A 122 1.28 7.53 6.01
CA PRO A 122 1.66 6.14 6.12
C PRO A 122 1.81 5.77 7.61
N VAL A 123 0.92 4.94 8.09
CA VAL A 123 1.08 4.31 9.41
C VAL A 123 1.98 3.10 9.21
N TYR A 124 3.28 3.27 9.47
CA TYR A 124 4.18 2.14 9.60
C TYR A 124 3.91 1.50 10.97
N PRO A 125 3.66 0.19 11.07
CA PRO A 125 3.69 -0.48 12.35
C PRO A 125 5.10 -0.31 12.93
N ASN A 126 5.25 0.46 14.01
CA ASN A 126 6.54 0.79 14.65
C ASN A 126 7.32 -0.44 15.16
N GLU A 127 6.77 -1.64 15.03
CA GLU A 127 7.33 -2.87 15.58
C GLU A 127 8.13 -3.72 14.57
N VAL A 128 7.99 -3.46 13.25
CA VAL A 128 8.65 -4.28 12.21
C VAL A 128 10.13 -3.96 12.07
N PHE A 129 10.53 -2.75 12.39
CA PHE A 129 11.93 -2.33 12.39
C PHE A 129 12.28 -1.83 13.79
N GLY A 130 12.88 -2.68 14.62
CA GLY A 130 13.21 -2.44 16.01
C GLY A 130 14.07 -1.18 16.27
N ASN A 131 13.53 0.00 16.02
CA ASN A 131 14.07 1.26 16.47
C ASN A 131 13.18 1.82 17.58
N LYS A 132 13.56 1.50 18.81
CA LYS A 132 13.14 2.25 19.99
C LYS A 132 13.77 3.64 19.94
N SER A 133 13.18 4.55 19.17
CA SER A 133 13.37 5.98 19.35
C SER A 133 12.08 6.56 19.90
N GLY A 134 12.13 6.98 21.18
CA GLY A 134 11.01 7.48 21.94
C GLY A 134 10.29 8.64 21.25
N ALA A 135 9.12 8.32 20.70
CA ALA A 135 8.08 9.33 20.55
C ALA A 135 7.18 9.20 21.77
N THR A 136 7.20 10.19 22.64
CA THR A 136 6.26 10.39 23.74
C THR A 136 4.85 10.30 23.19
N GLY A 137 4.22 9.13 23.34
CA GLY A 137 2.83 8.93 23.00
C GLY A 137 1.99 9.92 23.82
N ILE A 138 1.32 10.86 23.14
CA ILE A 138 0.30 11.69 23.79
C ILE A 138 -0.82 10.72 24.16
N GLN A 139 -0.90 10.34 25.44
CA GLN A 139 -2.03 9.60 25.97
C GLN A 139 -3.21 10.56 26.07
N TYR A 140 -4.27 10.25 25.35
CA TYR A 140 -5.53 10.98 25.47
C TYR A 140 -6.40 10.26 26.50
N GLU A 141 -6.89 11.01 27.48
CA GLU A 141 -7.74 10.48 28.54
C GLU A 141 -9.08 11.23 28.60
N CYS A 142 -10.11 10.52 29.01
CA CYS A 142 -11.42 11.10 29.26
C CYS A 142 -11.37 11.99 30.51
N THR A 143 -11.74 13.26 30.37
CA THR A 143 -11.73 14.26 31.43
C THR A 143 -12.64 13.87 32.62
N ASP A 144 -13.70 13.09 32.40
CA ASP A 144 -14.64 12.71 33.44
C ASP A 144 -14.26 11.42 34.20
N CYS A 145 -13.68 10.43 33.51
CA CYS A 145 -13.47 9.11 34.12
C CYS A 145 -12.06 8.52 33.92
N GLY A 146 -11.12 9.29 33.32
CA GLY A 146 -9.72 8.86 33.17
C GLY A 146 -9.50 7.72 32.16
N LYS A 147 -10.54 7.27 31.46
CA LYS A 147 -10.40 6.18 30.48
C LYS A 147 -9.57 6.63 29.29
N GLU A 148 -8.61 5.81 28.88
CA GLU A 148 -7.83 6.04 27.65
C GLU A 148 -8.74 6.17 26.43
N LEU A 149 -8.41 7.15 25.58
CA LEU A 149 -9.09 7.45 24.33
C LEU A 149 -8.16 7.21 23.16
N THR A 150 -8.70 6.67 22.07
CA THR A 150 -7.98 6.72 20.79
C THR A 150 -7.95 8.16 20.28
N LYS A 151 -6.98 8.51 19.44
CA LYS A 151 -6.91 9.84 18.80
C LYS A 151 -8.24 10.23 18.13
N GLY A 152 -8.88 9.28 17.42
CA GLY A 152 -10.17 9.53 16.76
C GLY A 152 -11.30 9.83 17.75
N GLN A 153 -11.34 9.16 18.92
CA GLN A 153 -12.32 9.45 19.98
C GLN A 153 -12.07 10.80 20.62
N HIS A 154 -10.82 11.15 20.85
CA HIS A 154 -10.41 12.45 21.37
C HIS A 154 -10.84 13.57 20.41
N ASP A 155 -10.41 13.51 19.14
CA ASP A 155 -10.65 14.55 18.13
C ASP A 155 -12.15 14.75 17.87
N TYR A 156 -12.92 13.65 17.80
CA TYR A 156 -14.38 13.73 17.73
C TYR A 156 -14.97 14.44 18.92
N SER A 157 -14.53 14.07 20.16
CA SER A 157 -15.07 14.63 21.39
C SER A 157 -14.75 16.12 21.53
N ILE A 158 -13.52 16.52 21.19
CA ILE A 158 -13.13 17.94 21.18
C ILE A 158 -14.00 18.74 20.22
N ARG A 159 -14.23 18.21 19.01
CA ARG A 159 -15.05 18.89 18.00
C ARG A 159 -16.52 19.02 18.41
N ALA A 160 -17.08 17.97 19.04
CA ALA A 160 -18.51 17.91 19.37
C ALA A 160 -18.85 18.56 20.72
N TYR A 161 -17.93 18.53 21.68
CA TYR A 161 -18.18 18.93 23.08
C TYR A 161 -17.17 19.92 23.65
N GLY A 162 -16.13 20.28 22.88
CA GLY A 162 -15.05 21.16 23.35
C GLY A 162 -14.11 20.53 24.38
N THR A 163 -14.33 19.26 24.76
CA THR A 163 -13.62 18.56 25.83
C THR A 163 -13.51 17.06 25.50
N ALA A 164 -12.44 16.39 25.97
CA ALA A 164 -12.18 14.99 25.70
C ALA A 164 -13.04 14.07 26.59
N TYR A 165 -14.11 13.50 26.06
CA TYR A 165 -14.98 12.54 26.72
C TYR A 165 -14.97 11.18 26.02
N CYS A 166 -14.96 10.08 26.78
CA CYS A 166 -15.18 8.75 26.23
C CYS A 166 -16.65 8.58 25.76
N PRO A 167 -16.95 7.62 24.86
CA PRO A 167 -18.31 7.41 24.36
C PRO A 167 -19.37 7.18 25.46
N SER A 168 -18.99 6.61 26.61
CA SER A 168 -19.89 6.41 27.74
C SER A 168 -20.24 7.73 28.42
N CYS A 169 -19.27 8.60 28.67
CA CYS A 169 -19.48 9.93 29.28
C CYS A 169 -20.21 10.87 28.31
N GLN A 170 -19.96 10.78 27.01
CA GLN A 170 -20.72 11.53 26.00
C GLN A 170 -22.22 11.23 26.04
N ARG A 171 -22.61 9.94 26.19
CA ARG A 171 -24.02 9.54 26.27
C ARG A 171 -24.75 10.11 27.49
N LEU A 172 -24.05 10.34 28.59
CA LEU A 172 -24.62 10.95 29.78
C LEU A 172 -24.90 12.46 29.64
N ARG A 173 -24.22 13.12 28.65
CA ARG A 173 -24.36 14.56 28.38
C ARG A 173 -25.39 14.89 27.29
N VAL A 174 -25.75 13.92 26.43
CA VAL A 174 -26.78 14.09 25.38
C VAL A 174 -28.21 14.05 25.95
N LYS A 175 -28.39 13.73 27.23
CA LYS A 175 -29.71 13.65 27.90
C LYS A 175 -30.13 14.93 28.64
N LYS A 176 -29.86 16.12 28.05
CA LYS A 176 -30.52 17.35 28.50
C LYS A 176 -31.13 18.08 27.34
#